data_a2a3145037d155bcd78a5586609a7860
#
_entry.id   a2a3145037d155bcd78a5586609a7860
#
_cell.length_a   1.000
_cell.length_b   1.000
_cell.length_c   1.000
_cell.angle_alpha   90.00
_cell.angle_beta   90.00
_cell.angle_gamma   90.00
#
_symmetry.space_group_name_H-M   'P 1'
#
loop_
_entity.id
_entity.type
_entity.pdbx_description
1 polymer ?
#
loop_
_entity_poly.entity_id
_entity_poly.type
_entity_poly.pdbx_seq_one_letter_code
_entity_poly.pdbx_strand_id
1 'polypeptide(L)'
;MKEPRNRVVQVRHFGGPDMLQVVDAPLPTAGHGEVQVRVLASGLEYTDVLIRRHLYPQTMRHRPPFVMGYDVVGEIDQLGNGVSGFQLGDRVADMTVVGSNVAYCTLRADRLTRVPAGIDPAEAATLILSWTTAYQLLHRAALVKQAQRVLVQEIGRAHV
;
A
#
# COMPACT_ATOMS: atom_id res chain seq x y z
N MET A 1 -2.79 4.60 -30.62
CA MET A 1 -3.12 4.18 -29.24
C MET A 1 -2.55 5.23 -28.30
N LYS A 2 -3.34 5.77 -27.34
CA LYS A 2 -2.78 6.65 -26.32
C LYS A 2 -1.84 5.81 -25.44
N GLU A 3 -0.63 6.28 -25.20
CA GLU A 3 0.26 5.66 -24.24
C GLU A 3 -0.45 5.53 -22.89
N PRO A 4 -0.30 4.38 -22.20
CA PRO A 4 -0.88 4.21 -20.89
C PRO A 4 -0.34 5.28 -19.94
N ARG A 5 -1.24 6.02 -19.30
CA ARG A 5 -0.88 7.07 -18.33
C ARG A 5 -0.95 6.51 -16.93
N ASN A 6 0.03 6.84 -16.11
CA ASN A 6 0.01 6.53 -14.70
C ASN A 6 -0.80 7.59 -13.94
N ARG A 7 -2.05 7.30 -13.60
CA ARG A 7 -2.83 8.17 -12.71
C ARG A 7 -2.40 7.96 -11.28
N VAL A 8 -2.11 9.04 -10.57
CA VAL A 8 -1.64 9.01 -9.19
C VAL A 8 -2.49 9.93 -8.31
N VAL A 9 -2.72 9.54 -7.06
CA VAL A 9 -3.33 10.39 -6.04
C VAL A 9 -2.23 11.10 -5.26
N GLN A 10 -2.14 12.41 -5.40
CA GLN A 10 -1.08 13.23 -4.85
C GLN A 10 -1.61 14.18 -3.78
N VAL A 11 -0.86 14.30 -2.68
CA VAL A 11 -1.03 15.37 -1.69
C VAL A 11 -0.31 16.61 -2.20
N ARG A 12 -1.05 17.67 -2.46
CA ARG A 12 -0.51 18.94 -2.95
C ARG A 12 0.10 19.79 -1.83
N HIS A 13 -0.57 19.81 -0.70
CA HIS A 13 -0.15 20.45 0.57
C HIS A 13 -0.68 19.61 1.72
N PHE A 14 -0.07 19.70 2.87
CA PHE A 14 -0.65 19.09 4.08
C PHE A 14 -1.98 19.77 4.44
N GLY A 15 -2.97 18.98 4.88
CA GLY A 15 -4.27 19.56 5.23
C GLY A 15 -5.45 18.60 5.10
N GLY A 16 -6.60 19.14 4.70
CA GLY A 16 -7.86 18.44 4.51
C GLY A 16 -7.92 17.56 3.26
N PRO A 17 -9.03 16.83 3.03
CA PRO A 17 -9.18 15.96 1.84
C PRO A 17 -9.10 16.74 0.51
N ASP A 18 -9.43 18.03 0.54
CA ASP A 18 -9.34 18.98 -0.57
C ASP A 18 -7.90 19.19 -1.08
N MET A 19 -6.90 18.77 -0.31
CA MET A 19 -5.50 18.79 -0.71
C MET A 19 -5.10 17.60 -1.58
N LEU A 20 -5.98 16.63 -1.77
CA LEU A 20 -5.76 15.48 -2.66
C LEU A 20 -6.16 15.87 -4.09
N GLN A 21 -5.33 15.45 -5.03
CA GLN A 21 -5.65 15.58 -6.47
C GLN A 21 -5.20 14.35 -7.24
N VAL A 22 -5.96 14.02 -8.27
CA VAL A 22 -5.55 13.00 -9.24
C VAL A 22 -4.79 13.70 -10.36
N VAL A 23 -3.57 13.25 -10.62
CA VAL A 23 -2.72 13.79 -11.68
C VAL A 23 -2.20 12.66 -12.56
N ASP A 24 -1.86 13.00 -13.81
CA ASP A 24 -1.15 12.10 -14.71
C ASP A 24 0.36 12.20 -14.45
N ALA A 25 1.01 11.05 -14.37
CA ALA A 25 2.46 10.92 -14.24
C ALA A 25 3.01 10.00 -15.34
N PRO A 26 4.31 10.02 -15.62
CA PRO A 26 4.95 9.01 -16.46
C PRO A 26 4.78 7.61 -15.86
N LEU A 27 4.70 6.59 -16.72
CA LEU A 27 4.82 5.21 -16.25
C LEU A 27 6.19 5.00 -15.62
N PRO A 28 6.26 4.44 -14.40
CA PRO A 28 7.54 4.09 -13.82
C PRO A 28 8.14 2.90 -14.56
N THR A 29 9.46 2.80 -14.62
CA THR A 29 10.18 1.65 -15.19
C THR A 29 10.91 0.91 -14.09
N ALA A 30 10.81 -0.43 -14.07
CA ALA A 30 11.48 -1.25 -13.07
C ALA A 30 13.00 -1.16 -13.21
N GLY A 31 13.68 -0.72 -12.15
CA GLY A 31 15.12 -0.70 -12.02
C GLY A 31 15.72 -2.06 -11.63
N HIS A 32 17.00 -2.10 -11.32
CA HIS A 32 17.67 -3.31 -10.82
C HIS A 32 17.09 -3.77 -9.48
N GLY A 33 16.64 -5.03 -9.40
CA GLY A 33 16.02 -5.60 -8.21
C GLY A 33 14.58 -5.14 -7.95
N GLU A 34 13.98 -4.41 -8.88
CA GLU A 34 12.60 -3.91 -8.78
C GLU A 34 11.68 -4.60 -9.79
N VAL A 35 10.40 -4.55 -9.51
CA VAL A 35 9.35 -4.90 -10.45
C VAL A 35 8.44 -3.70 -10.67
N GLN A 36 7.89 -3.53 -11.88
CA GLN A 36 6.75 -2.65 -12.10
C GLN A 36 5.48 -3.45 -11.82
N VAL A 37 4.59 -2.86 -11.04
CA VAL A 37 3.33 -3.48 -10.63
C VAL A 37 2.17 -2.64 -11.14
N ARG A 38 1.25 -3.29 -11.85
CA ARG A 38 -0.07 -2.73 -12.16
C ARG A 38 -0.96 -2.91 -10.93
N VAL A 39 -1.34 -1.82 -10.30
CA VAL A 39 -2.11 -1.83 -9.05
C VAL A 39 -3.53 -2.29 -9.32
N LEU A 40 -4.00 -3.25 -8.52
CA LEU A 40 -5.35 -3.77 -8.54
C LEU A 40 -6.18 -3.22 -7.37
N ALA A 41 -5.54 -3.08 -6.20
CA ALA A 41 -6.15 -2.53 -5.00
C ALA A 41 -5.09 -1.87 -4.12
N SER A 42 -5.52 -0.85 -3.39
CA SER A 42 -4.76 -0.16 -2.35
C SER A 42 -5.74 0.19 -1.24
N GLY A 43 -5.36 -0.02 0.01
CA GLY A 43 -6.19 0.32 1.16
C GLY A 43 -6.21 1.83 1.40
N LEU A 44 -7.26 2.29 2.07
CA LEU A 44 -7.31 3.63 2.64
C LEU A 44 -7.42 3.51 4.15
N GLU A 45 -6.37 3.93 4.83
CA GLU A 45 -6.21 3.73 6.25
C GLU A 45 -6.25 5.05 7.03
N TYR A 46 -6.55 4.99 8.34
CA TYR A 46 -6.43 6.18 9.20
C TYR A 46 -5.01 6.77 9.17
N THR A 47 -4.01 5.93 8.94
CA THR A 47 -2.61 6.33 8.75
C THR A 47 -2.45 7.29 7.58
N ASP A 48 -3.18 7.10 6.47
CA ASP A 48 -3.17 8.04 5.34
C ASP A 48 -3.71 9.42 5.73
N VAL A 49 -4.72 9.46 6.61
CA VAL A 49 -5.22 10.72 7.15
C VAL A 49 -4.14 11.43 7.98
N LEU A 50 -3.41 10.68 8.82
CA LEU A 50 -2.31 11.24 9.61
C LEU A 50 -1.16 11.72 8.71
N ILE A 51 -0.80 10.96 7.68
CA ILE A 51 0.23 11.33 6.69
C ILE A 51 -0.16 12.63 6.00
N ARG A 52 -1.37 12.71 5.48
CA ARG A 52 -1.89 13.90 4.80
C ARG A 52 -1.93 15.14 5.70
N ARG A 53 -2.17 14.94 7.01
CA ARG A 53 -2.16 16.02 8.02
C ARG A 53 -0.78 16.33 8.60
N HIS A 54 0.29 15.66 8.12
CA HIS A 54 1.65 15.79 8.64
C HIS A 54 1.77 15.41 10.13
N LEU A 55 1.04 14.38 10.55
CA LEU A 55 1.01 13.89 11.93
C LEU A 55 1.60 12.48 12.10
N TYR A 56 1.99 11.83 11.00
CA TYR A 56 2.53 10.47 11.05
C TYR A 56 4.04 10.48 11.20
N PRO A 57 4.60 9.89 12.28
CA PRO A 57 6.02 10.02 12.62
C PRO A 57 6.98 9.56 11.51
N GLN A 58 6.67 8.47 10.82
CA GLN A 58 7.54 7.92 9.78
C GLN A 58 7.63 8.82 8.54
N THR A 59 6.66 9.71 8.33
CA THR A 59 6.60 10.59 7.15
C THR A 59 6.88 12.07 7.47
N MET A 60 7.33 12.39 8.66
CA MET A 60 7.62 13.79 9.08
C MET A 60 8.67 14.49 8.21
N ARG A 61 9.51 13.73 7.49
CA ARG A 61 10.49 14.29 6.56
C ARG A 61 9.96 14.48 5.14
N HIS A 62 8.80 13.89 4.81
CA HIS A 62 8.19 14.08 3.49
C HIS A 62 7.73 15.53 3.33
N ARG A 63 7.79 16.00 2.12
CA ARG A 63 7.32 17.33 1.73
C ARG A 63 6.41 17.21 0.51
N PRO A 64 5.24 17.81 0.52
CA PRO A 64 4.40 17.87 -0.67
C PRO A 64 5.11 18.60 -1.83
N PRO A 65 4.80 18.21 -3.09
CA PRO A 65 3.84 17.17 -3.44
C PRO A 65 4.42 15.75 -3.36
N PHE A 66 3.62 14.77 -2.90
CA PHE A 66 3.98 13.34 -2.91
C PHE A 66 2.74 12.47 -3.11
N VAL A 67 2.95 11.24 -3.59
CA VAL A 67 1.89 10.27 -3.84
C VAL A 67 1.50 9.56 -2.56
N MET A 68 0.20 9.43 -2.31
CA MET A 68 -0.36 8.72 -1.16
C MET A 68 -0.39 7.20 -1.37
N GLY A 69 -0.80 6.48 -0.33
CA GLY A 69 -1.07 5.04 -0.32
C GLY A 69 -0.08 4.26 0.52
N TYR A 70 -0.61 3.54 1.52
CA TYR A 70 0.19 2.84 2.52
C TYR A 70 0.50 1.39 2.13
N ASP A 71 -0.40 0.75 1.41
CA ASP A 71 -0.31 -0.64 1.00
C ASP A 71 -0.74 -0.82 -0.46
N VAL A 72 -0.42 -1.95 -1.02
CA VAL A 72 -0.72 -2.26 -2.42
C VAL A 72 -0.85 -3.76 -2.66
N VAL A 73 -1.83 -4.10 -3.49
CA VAL A 73 -1.92 -5.39 -4.16
C VAL A 73 -1.98 -5.15 -5.66
N GLY A 74 -1.17 -5.87 -6.42
CA GLY A 74 -1.15 -5.71 -7.87
C GLY A 74 -0.53 -6.89 -8.59
N GLU A 75 -0.46 -6.80 -9.88
CA GLU A 75 0.16 -7.80 -10.76
C GLU A 75 1.46 -7.26 -11.36
N ILE A 76 2.49 -8.10 -11.39
CA ILE A 76 3.78 -7.75 -11.98
C ILE A 76 3.60 -7.58 -13.48
N ASP A 77 3.90 -6.38 -13.99
CA ASP A 77 3.81 -5.99 -15.40
C ASP A 77 5.19 -5.89 -16.07
N GLN A 78 6.26 -5.65 -15.28
CA GLN A 78 7.63 -5.64 -15.76
C GLN A 78 8.58 -6.16 -14.67
N LEU A 79 9.59 -6.92 -15.09
CA LEU A 79 10.69 -7.35 -14.23
C LEU A 79 11.94 -6.54 -14.56
N GLY A 80 12.54 -5.94 -13.55
CA GLY A 80 13.85 -5.30 -13.68
C GLY A 80 15.00 -6.31 -13.65
N ASN A 81 16.17 -5.84 -14.02
CA ASN A 81 17.36 -6.68 -14.02
C ASN A 81 17.67 -7.20 -12.60
N GLY A 82 18.11 -8.47 -12.51
CA GLY A 82 18.47 -9.10 -11.22
C GLY A 82 17.29 -9.61 -10.39
N VAL A 83 16.05 -9.43 -10.85
CA VAL A 83 14.87 -10.02 -10.20
C VAL A 83 14.83 -11.51 -10.47
N SER A 84 14.69 -12.32 -9.43
CA SER A 84 14.50 -13.76 -9.49
C SER A 84 13.33 -14.19 -8.60
N GLY A 85 12.76 -15.35 -8.87
CA GLY A 85 11.66 -15.91 -8.08
C GLY A 85 10.29 -15.32 -8.39
N PHE A 86 10.16 -14.36 -9.30
CA PHE A 86 8.90 -13.80 -9.77
C PHE A 86 8.78 -13.87 -11.29
N GLN A 87 7.56 -13.84 -11.80
CA GLN A 87 7.25 -13.80 -13.23
C GLN A 87 6.16 -12.77 -13.53
N LEU A 88 6.03 -12.38 -14.79
CA LEU A 88 4.95 -11.51 -15.24
C LEU A 88 3.59 -12.12 -14.90
N GLY A 89 2.66 -11.30 -14.43
CA GLY A 89 1.35 -11.72 -14.00
C GLY A 89 1.28 -12.27 -12.57
N ASP A 90 2.41 -12.47 -11.87
CA ASP A 90 2.38 -12.83 -10.45
C ASP A 90 1.65 -11.75 -9.66
N ARG A 91 0.71 -12.16 -8.82
CA ARG A 91 0.03 -11.25 -7.90
C ARG A 91 0.85 -11.08 -6.63
N VAL A 92 1.10 -9.82 -6.27
CA VAL A 92 1.98 -9.45 -5.17
C VAL A 92 1.39 -8.36 -4.31
N ALA A 93 1.87 -8.28 -3.09
CA ALA A 93 1.52 -7.26 -2.09
C ALA A 93 2.78 -6.68 -1.45
N ASP A 94 2.73 -5.40 -1.09
CA ASP A 94 3.75 -4.70 -0.28
C ASP A 94 3.11 -3.63 0.61
N MET A 95 3.81 -3.28 1.68
CA MET A 95 3.51 -2.16 2.56
C MET A 95 4.46 -1.01 2.25
N THR A 96 3.99 -0.02 1.52
CA THR A 96 4.83 1.05 0.94
C THR A 96 4.99 2.27 1.83
N VAL A 97 4.07 2.49 2.77
CA VAL A 97 3.91 3.71 3.60
C VAL A 97 3.43 4.92 2.80
N VAL A 98 3.96 5.16 1.63
CA VAL A 98 3.51 6.16 0.65
C VAL A 98 3.79 5.64 -0.76
N GLY A 99 3.04 6.12 -1.75
CA GLY A 99 3.36 5.88 -3.16
C GLY A 99 2.51 4.84 -3.87
N SER A 100 1.53 4.19 -3.23
CA SER A 100 0.75 3.11 -3.83
C SER A 100 -0.63 3.51 -4.38
N ASN A 101 -1.13 4.71 -4.11
CA ASN A 101 -2.39 5.19 -4.71
C ASN A 101 -2.16 5.66 -6.15
N VAL A 102 -1.84 4.72 -7.02
CA VAL A 102 -1.42 4.91 -8.41
C VAL A 102 -1.97 3.79 -9.30
N ALA A 103 -1.95 3.98 -10.63
CA ALA A 103 -2.24 2.88 -11.55
C ALA A 103 -1.06 1.91 -11.68
N TYR A 104 0.18 2.42 -11.62
CA TYR A 104 1.41 1.64 -11.69
C TYR A 104 2.45 2.18 -10.71
N CYS A 105 3.18 1.30 -10.03
CA CYS A 105 4.32 1.64 -9.19
C CYS A 105 5.49 0.69 -9.42
N THR A 106 6.68 1.08 -8.98
CA THR A 106 7.83 0.17 -8.86
C THR A 106 8.02 -0.23 -7.41
N LEU A 107 8.28 -1.51 -7.19
CA LEU A 107 8.48 -2.11 -5.87
C LEU A 107 9.74 -2.97 -5.87
N ARG A 108 10.42 -3.02 -4.75
CA ARG A 108 11.57 -3.91 -4.57
C ARG A 108 11.11 -5.36 -4.48
N ALA A 109 11.69 -6.23 -5.31
CA ALA A 109 11.31 -7.65 -5.36
C ALA A 109 11.54 -8.38 -4.03
N ASP A 110 12.57 -8.00 -3.26
CA ASP A 110 12.90 -8.60 -1.96
C ASP A 110 11.92 -8.28 -0.83
N ARG A 111 10.98 -7.35 -1.04
CA ARG A 111 9.94 -6.98 -0.08
C ARG A 111 8.59 -7.61 -0.38
N LEU A 112 8.41 -8.14 -1.57
CA LEU A 112 7.13 -8.58 -2.05
C LEU A 112 6.66 -9.87 -1.37
N THR A 113 5.38 -9.91 -1.05
CA THR A 113 4.67 -11.11 -0.66
C THR A 113 3.75 -11.56 -1.79
N ARG A 114 3.76 -12.85 -2.15
CA ARG A 114 2.81 -13.40 -3.12
C ARG A 114 1.40 -13.42 -2.54
N VAL A 115 0.44 -12.99 -3.33
CA VAL A 115 -0.99 -13.13 -3.00
C VAL A 115 -1.49 -14.43 -3.65
N PRO A 116 -2.06 -15.36 -2.86
CA PRO A 116 -2.57 -16.61 -3.38
C PRO A 116 -3.64 -16.41 -4.45
N ALA A 117 -3.67 -17.32 -5.43
CA ALA A 117 -4.72 -17.31 -6.45
C ALA A 117 -6.11 -17.46 -5.81
N GLY A 118 -7.10 -16.76 -6.36
CA GLY A 118 -8.49 -16.81 -5.90
C GLY A 118 -8.85 -15.83 -4.78
N ILE A 119 -7.88 -15.16 -4.16
CA ILE A 119 -8.17 -14.09 -3.20
C ILE A 119 -8.50 -12.81 -3.96
N ASP A 120 -9.59 -12.15 -3.58
CA ASP A 120 -9.91 -10.84 -4.13
C ASP A 120 -8.84 -9.81 -3.77
N PRO A 121 -8.37 -8.98 -4.72
CA PRO A 121 -7.32 -8.00 -4.46
C PRO A 121 -7.66 -6.99 -3.34
N ALA A 122 -8.93 -6.58 -3.23
CA ALA A 122 -9.34 -5.65 -2.18
C ALA A 122 -9.34 -6.34 -0.81
N GLU A 123 -9.77 -7.59 -0.72
CA GLU A 123 -9.61 -8.39 0.51
C GLU A 123 -8.14 -8.54 0.88
N ALA A 124 -7.28 -8.89 -0.08
CA ALA A 124 -5.85 -9.02 0.16
C ALA A 124 -5.22 -7.71 0.68
N ALA A 125 -5.62 -6.56 0.15
CA ALA A 125 -5.12 -5.25 0.59
C ALA A 125 -5.45 -5.00 2.07
N THR A 126 -6.63 -5.41 2.56
CA THR A 126 -6.99 -5.24 3.97
C THR A 126 -6.08 -6.00 4.94
N LEU A 127 -5.45 -7.09 4.47
CA LEU A 127 -4.57 -7.92 5.30
C LEU A 127 -3.22 -7.25 5.58
N ILE A 128 -2.77 -6.34 4.73
CA ILE A 128 -1.40 -5.80 4.77
C ILE A 128 -1.18 -4.97 6.04
N LEU A 129 -1.99 -3.97 6.30
CA LEU A 129 -1.84 -3.12 7.47
C LEU A 129 -2.82 -3.48 8.58
N SER A 130 -4.12 -3.47 8.32
CA SER A 130 -5.14 -3.58 9.36
C SER A 130 -5.13 -4.92 10.06
N TRP A 131 -5.17 -6.01 9.33
CA TRP A 131 -5.15 -7.36 9.90
C TRP A 131 -3.78 -7.72 10.49
N THR A 132 -2.70 -7.34 9.82
CA THR A 132 -1.34 -7.52 10.36
C THR A 132 -1.20 -6.80 11.69
N THR A 133 -1.71 -5.57 11.82
CA THR A 133 -1.72 -4.83 13.09
C THR A 133 -2.53 -5.56 14.16
N ALA A 134 -3.74 -6.02 13.84
CA ALA A 134 -4.57 -6.78 14.77
C ALA A 134 -3.87 -8.07 15.23
N TYR A 135 -3.29 -8.82 14.30
CA TYR A 135 -2.53 -10.02 14.59
C TYR A 135 -1.34 -9.74 15.54
N GLN A 136 -0.56 -8.71 15.24
CA GLN A 136 0.58 -8.29 16.05
C GLN A 136 0.15 -7.91 17.48
N LEU A 137 -0.94 -7.15 17.61
CA LEU A 137 -1.46 -6.74 18.92
C LEU A 137 -1.90 -7.94 19.75
N LEU A 138 -2.67 -8.87 19.16
CA LEU A 138 -3.22 -10.01 19.87
C LEU A 138 -2.14 -11.06 20.21
N HIS A 139 -1.29 -11.39 19.23
CA HIS A 139 -0.40 -12.56 19.35
C HIS A 139 1.02 -12.21 19.79
N ARG A 140 1.52 -11.02 19.50
CA ARG A 140 2.90 -10.62 19.86
C ARG A 140 2.97 -9.64 21.01
N ALA A 141 2.07 -8.66 21.08
CA ALA A 141 2.09 -7.67 22.14
C ALA A 141 1.32 -8.15 23.37
N ALA A 142 0.06 -8.56 23.21
CA ALA A 142 -0.81 -8.99 24.32
C ALA A 142 -0.67 -10.47 24.68
N LEU A 143 -0.07 -11.29 23.79
CA LEU A 143 0.11 -12.74 23.99
C LEU A 143 -1.18 -13.46 24.40
N VAL A 144 -2.30 -13.11 23.77
CA VAL A 144 -3.63 -13.61 24.08
C VAL A 144 -3.68 -15.12 23.94
N LYS A 145 -4.25 -15.79 24.96
CA LYS A 145 -4.43 -17.24 25.02
C LYS A 145 -5.91 -17.61 24.91
N GLN A 146 -6.16 -18.87 24.58
CA GLN A 146 -7.51 -19.43 24.57
C GLN A 146 -8.23 -19.15 25.89
N ALA A 147 -9.53 -18.86 25.83
CA ALA A 147 -10.42 -18.54 26.96
C ALA A 147 -10.15 -17.17 27.64
N GLN A 148 -9.22 -16.39 27.22
CA GLN A 148 -9.09 -15.01 27.69
C GLN A 148 -10.14 -14.09 27.05
N ARG A 149 -10.55 -13.08 27.80
CA ARG A 149 -11.44 -12.01 27.30
C ARG A 149 -10.59 -10.83 26.88
N VAL A 150 -10.86 -10.30 25.70
CA VAL A 150 -10.16 -9.14 25.12
C VAL A 150 -11.15 -7.99 25.01
N LEU A 151 -10.80 -6.82 25.55
CA LEU A 151 -11.54 -5.60 25.35
C LEU A 151 -10.94 -4.87 24.16
N VAL A 152 -11.77 -4.59 23.15
CA VAL A 152 -11.42 -3.74 22.02
C VAL A 152 -12.16 -2.40 22.18
N GLN A 153 -11.40 -1.30 22.34
CA GLN A 153 -11.96 0.04 22.56
C GLN A 153 -12.15 0.85 21.28
N GLU A 154 -11.75 0.31 20.15
CA GLU A 154 -11.88 0.96 18.86
C GLU A 154 -12.88 0.21 17.98
N ILE A 155 -13.85 0.95 17.44
CA ILE A 155 -14.87 0.40 16.54
C ILE A 155 -14.38 0.57 15.11
N GLY A 156 -13.59 -0.38 14.64
CA GLY A 156 -13.29 -0.58 13.22
C GLY A 156 -12.75 0.62 12.46
N ARG A 157 -11.93 0.36 11.45
CA ARG A 157 -11.41 1.38 10.53
C ARG A 157 -12.35 1.66 9.34
N ALA A 158 -13.41 0.90 9.21
CA ALA A 158 -14.24 0.85 8.00
C ALA A 158 -15.50 1.75 8.02
N HIS A 159 -15.70 2.53 9.05
CA HIS A 159 -16.89 3.37 9.16
C HIS A 159 -16.52 4.81 9.47
N VAL A 160 -16.05 5.49 8.44
CA VAL A 160 -16.05 6.97 8.41
C VAL A 160 -16.72 7.41 7.13
#